data_20bef3e2171b1673b29fcd559b0d7f91
#
_entry.id   20bef3e2171b1673b29fcd559b0d7f91
#
_cell.length_a   1.000
_cell.length_b   1.000
_cell.length_c   1.000
_cell.angle_alpha   90.00
_cell.angle_beta   90.00
_cell.angle_gamma   90.00
#
_symmetry.space_group_name_H-M   'P 1'
#
loop_
_entity.id
_entity.type
_entity.pdbx_description
1 polymer ?
#
loop_
_entity_poly.entity_id
_entity_poly.type
_entity_poly.pdbx_seq_one_letter_code
_entity_poly.pdbx_strand_id
1 'polypeptide(L)'
;NPPQHEAHPLLTRMLAGPFDYTPGILSLKGRHGQAIPSTLARQLALYVVLYSPIQMAADLPEHYLQHREAFRFIEDVAVDWEQSRVLDGEVGDYVTIVRRDRNSRDWFLGSITDEHGRVLPVSLGFLEPGVRYRAEIYRDGDGAAFRRNPFAVQREPREGPSPDAPPPAPAPGGGHARRSPPPRLHARRQSLPPGAA
;
A
#
# COMPACT_ATOMS: atom_id res chain seq x y z
N ASN A 1 -1.59 -17.77 5.61
CA ASN A 1 -2.91 -17.90 4.99
C ASN A 1 -2.76 -17.89 3.48
N PRO A 2 -3.63 -18.59 2.70
CA PRO A 2 -3.67 -18.44 1.25
C PRO A 2 -4.20 -17.06 0.85
N PRO A 3 -3.84 -16.55 -0.35
CA PRO A 3 -4.25 -15.21 -0.81
C PRO A 3 -5.77 -14.98 -0.80
N GLN A 4 -6.55 -15.94 -1.25
CA GLN A 4 -8.01 -15.91 -1.19
C GLN A 4 -8.53 -15.67 0.24
N HIS A 5 -7.94 -16.34 1.23
CA HIS A 5 -8.36 -16.18 2.62
C HIS A 5 -8.17 -14.76 3.14
N GLU A 6 -7.10 -14.06 2.71
CA GLU A 6 -6.87 -12.69 3.12
C GLU A 6 -7.81 -11.70 2.41
N ALA A 7 -8.26 -12.00 1.19
CA ALA A 7 -9.23 -11.18 0.47
C ALA A 7 -10.67 -11.33 1.04
N HIS A 8 -11.01 -12.47 1.63
CA HIS A 8 -12.35 -12.76 2.13
C HIS A 8 -12.77 -11.90 3.34
N PRO A 9 -11.96 -11.73 4.41
CA PRO A 9 -12.35 -10.96 5.59
C PRO A 9 -12.63 -9.48 5.33
N LEU A 10 -12.04 -8.91 4.29
CA LEU A 10 -12.12 -7.48 3.99
C LEU A 10 -13.54 -6.99 3.71
N LEU A 11 -14.31 -7.78 2.98
CA LEU A 11 -15.69 -7.47 2.62
C LEU A 11 -16.72 -8.25 3.47
N THR A 12 -16.28 -8.93 4.51
CA THR A 12 -17.14 -9.72 5.41
C THR A 12 -16.86 -9.37 6.88
N ARG A 13 -15.87 -9.98 7.52
CA ARG A 13 -15.55 -9.83 8.94
C ARG A 13 -15.24 -8.37 9.31
N MET A 14 -14.53 -7.62 8.47
CA MET A 14 -14.13 -6.25 8.75
C MET A 14 -15.27 -5.23 8.68
N LEU A 15 -16.45 -5.62 8.21
CA LEU A 15 -17.66 -4.81 8.35
C LEU A 15 -18.08 -4.65 9.82
N ALA A 16 -17.67 -5.57 10.69
CA ALA A 16 -17.93 -5.52 12.12
C ALA A 16 -16.87 -4.72 12.92
N GLY A 17 -15.77 -4.30 12.29
CA GLY A 17 -14.71 -3.52 12.94
C GLY A 17 -13.29 -3.95 12.58
N PRO A 18 -12.28 -3.40 13.26
CA PRO A 18 -10.87 -3.66 13.01
C PRO A 18 -10.50 -5.14 13.06
N PHE A 19 -9.43 -5.48 12.37
CA PHE A 19 -8.94 -6.85 12.28
C PHE A 19 -7.56 -6.96 12.89
N ASP A 20 -7.41 -7.85 13.87
CA ASP A 20 -6.12 -8.17 14.47
C ASP A 20 -5.32 -9.05 13.50
N TYR A 21 -4.41 -8.43 12.79
CA TYR A 21 -3.55 -9.07 11.78
C TYR A 21 -2.15 -8.45 11.85
N THR A 22 -1.15 -9.28 11.62
CA THR A 22 0.26 -8.88 11.68
C THR A 22 0.89 -9.03 10.29
N PRO A 23 0.83 -8.01 9.42
CA PRO A 23 1.44 -8.02 8.10
C PRO A 23 2.94 -7.73 8.15
N GLY A 24 3.57 -7.66 6.97
CA GLY A 24 4.92 -7.16 6.82
C GLY A 24 6.01 -8.22 6.96
N ILE A 25 5.71 -9.49 6.64
CA ILE A 25 6.73 -10.54 6.60
C ILE A 25 7.49 -10.41 5.28
N LEU A 26 8.58 -9.61 5.27
CA LEU A 26 9.36 -9.35 4.06
C LEU A 26 10.33 -10.48 3.71
N SER A 27 10.67 -11.35 4.66
CA SER A 27 11.39 -12.60 4.36
C SER A 27 10.55 -13.61 3.58
N LEU A 28 9.23 -13.43 3.55
CA LEU A 28 8.24 -14.34 2.98
C LEU A 28 8.39 -15.78 3.50
N LYS A 29 8.83 -15.91 4.73
CA LYS A 29 8.99 -17.20 5.44
C LYS A 29 8.15 -17.22 6.71
N GLY A 30 7.41 -18.28 6.90
CA GLY A 30 6.66 -18.52 8.12
C GLY A 30 7.56 -19.02 9.26
N ARG A 31 6.96 -19.18 10.45
CA ARG A 31 7.65 -19.53 11.70
C ARG A 31 8.53 -20.79 11.61
N HIS A 32 8.17 -21.74 10.75
CA HIS A 32 8.92 -22.99 10.54
C HIS A 32 9.68 -23.01 9.23
N GLY A 33 9.96 -21.84 8.64
CA GLY A 33 10.72 -21.71 7.39
C GLY A 33 9.93 -22.00 6.11
N GLN A 34 8.64 -22.35 6.21
CA GLN A 34 7.79 -22.56 5.04
C GLN A 34 7.56 -21.25 4.28
N ALA A 35 7.50 -21.33 2.93
CA ALA A 35 7.18 -20.17 2.11
C ALA A 35 5.77 -19.65 2.40
N ILE A 36 5.63 -18.33 2.49
CA ILE A 36 4.35 -17.66 2.60
C ILE A 36 3.83 -17.38 1.18
N PRO A 37 2.58 -17.73 0.86
CA PRO A 37 2.00 -17.50 -0.46
C PRO A 37 1.65 -16.02 -0.66
N SER A 38 2.65 -15.16 -0.76
CA SER A 38 2.54 -13.71 -0.87
C SER A 38 3.67 -13.15 -1.73
N THR A 39 3.55 -11.87 -2.10
CA THR A 39 4.63 -11.07 -2.68
C THR A 39 4.99 -9.91 -1.75
N LEU A 40 6.15 -9.27 -1.96
CA LEU A 40 6.50 -8.08 -1.19
C LEU A 40 5.45 -6.98 -1.34
N ALA A 41 5.01 -6.69 -2.57
CA ALA A 41 4.01 -5.65 -2.80
C ALA A 41 2.69 -5.96 -2.10
N ARG A 42 2.29 -7.25 -2.05
CA ARG A 42 1.11 -7.68 -1.29
C ARG A 42 1.29 -7.43 0.21
N GLN A 43 2.46 -7.76 0.79
CA GLN A 43 2.72 -7.51 2.21
C GLN A 43 2.56 -6.02 2.56
N LEU A 44 2.96 -5.13 1.66
CA LEU A 44 2.74 -3.68 1.84
C LEU A 44 1.27 -3.31 1.72
N ALA A 45 0.56 -3.84 0.72
CA ALA A 45 -0.85 -3.56 0.51
C ALA A 45 -1.72 -3.98 1.70
N LEU A 46 -1.35 -5.04 2.43
CA LEU A 46 -2.06 -5.53 3.61
C LEU A 46 -2.14 -4.46 4.72
N TYR A 47 -1.15 -3.56 4.85
CA TYR A 47 -1.21 -2.45 5.81
C TYR A 47 -2.34 -1.46 5.53
N VAL A 48 -2.74 -1.34 4.27
CA VAL A 48 -3.84 -0.46 3.86
C VAL A 48 -5.17 -1.18 3.90
N VAL A 49 -5.24 -2.41 3.38
CA VAL A 49 -6.52 -3.11 3.24
C VAL A 49 -7.01 -3.71 4.55
N LEU A 50 -6.12 -4.26 5.37
CA LEU A 50 -6.46 -4.81 6.69
C LEU A 50 -6.30 -3.72 7.76
N TYR A 51 -7.42 -3.07 8.09
CA TYR A 51 -7.39 -2.02 9.11
C TYR A 51 -7.20 -2.59 10.51
N SER A 52 -6.16 -2.09 11.17
CA SER A 52 -5.96 -2.23 12.62
C SER A 52 -5.50 -0.88 13.19
N PRO A 53 -6.01 -0.43 14.33
CA PRO A 53 -5.50 0.78 14.99
C PRO A 53 -4.09 0.59 15.57
N ILE A 54 -3.66 -0.66 15.74
CA ILE A 54 -2.30 -1.02 16.14
C ILE A 54 -1.74 -1.93 15.05
N GLN A 55 -0.94 -1.34 14.16
CA GLN A 55 -0.24 -2.10 13.12
C GLN A 55 1.08 -2.62 13.66
N MET A 56 1.33 -3.89 13.39
CA MET A 56 2.54 -4.60 13.81
C MET A 56 3.40 -4.90 12.58
N ALA A 57 4.70 -5.06 12.82
CA ALA A 57 5.67 -5.48 11.83
C ALA A 57 6.11 -6.92 12.17
N ALA A 58 5.72 -7.88 11.34
CA ALA A 58 5.76 -9.32 11.67
C ALA A 58 7.10 -10.00 11.40
N ASP A 59 8.15 -9.25 11.04
CA ASP A 59 9.44 -9.83 10.65
C ASP A 59 10.58 -9.34 11.54
N LEU A 60 11.79 -9.88 11.31
CA LEU A 60 13.00 -9.50 12.04
C LEU A 60 13.63 -8.24 11.43
N PRO A 61 14.34 -7.42 12.22
CA PRO A 61 15.00 -6.21 11.73
C PRO A 61 15.92 -6.45 10.54
N GLU A 62 16.64 -7.59 10.53
CA GLU A 62 17.57 -7.96 9.47
C GLU A 62 16.85 -8.11 8.12
N HIS A 63 15.64 -8.65 8.13
CA HIS A 63 14.84 -8.84 6.90
C HIS A 63 14.32 -7.48 6.38
N TYR A 64 13.96 -6.56 7.26
CA TYR A 64 13.61 -5.19 6.86
C TYR A 64 14.80 -4.45 6.25
N LEU A 65 15.99 -4.63 6.80
CA LEU A 65 17.21 -4.04 6.25
C LEU A 65 17.57 -4.57 4.87
N GLN A 66 17.28 -5.85 4.58
CA GLN A 66 17.46 -6.43 3.25
C GLN A 66 16.50 -5.84 2.20
N HIS A 67 15.32 -5.38 2.63
CA HIS A 67 14.27 -4.85 1.76
C HIS A 67 13.91 -3.40 2.09
N ARG A 68 14.91 -2.54 2.28
CA ARG A 68 14.73 -1.14 2.75
C ARG A 68 13.73 -0.33 1.93
N GLU A 69 13.69 -0.52 0.62
CA GLU A 69 12.71 0.19 -0.24
C GLU A 69 11.25 -0.19 0.12
N ALA A 70 11.00 -1.47 0.35
CA ALA A 70 9.70 -1.94 0.81
C ALA A 70 9.42 -1.52 2.25
N PHE A 71 10.41 -1.62 3.14
CA PHE A 71 10.27 -1.26 4.54
C PHE A 71 9.91 0.23 4.73
N ARG A 72 10.44 1.11 3.88
CA ARG A 72 10.09 2.53 3.91
C ARG A 72 8.59 2.80 3.80
N PHE A 73 7.86 1.98 3.04
CA PHE A 73 6.41 2.10 2.99
C PHE A 73 5.78 1.78 4.37
N ILE A 74 6.29 0.76 5.06
CA ILE A 74 5.80 0.38 6.40
C ILE A 74 6.06 1.49 7.42
N GLU A 75 7.21 2.17 7.34
CA GLU A 75 7.53 3.31 8.19
C GLU A 75 6.62 4.51 7.94
N ASP A 76 6.15 4.67 6.70
CA ASP A 76 5.38 5.84 6.25
C ASP A 76 3.86 5.64 6.31
N VAL A 77 3.36 4.40 6.32
CA VAL A 77 1.92 4.13 6.25
C VAL A 77 1.20 4.57 7.53
N ALA A 78 0.09 5.29 7.35
CA ALA A 78 -0.73 5.74 8.47
C ALA A 78 -1.49 4.57 9.11
N VAL A 79 -1.88 4.73 10.36
CA VAL A 79 -2.68 3.78 11.15
C VAL A 79 -4.01 4.36 11.62
N ASP A 80 -4.16 5.68 11.56
CA ASP A 80 -5.39 6.38 11.93
C ASP A 80 -6.01 7.04 10.69
N TRP A 81 -7.21 6.58 10.33
CA TRP A 81 -7.86 6.94 9.09
C TRP A 81 -9.03 7.89 9.29
N GLU A 82 -9.00 9.03 8.63
CA GLU A 82 -10.14 9.94 8.56
C GLU A 82 -11.24 9.40 7.66
N GLN A 83 -10.84 8.78 6.55
CA GLN A 83 -11.76 8.27 5.56
C GLN A 83 -11.26 6.94 4.98
N SER A 84 -12.20 6.03 4.72
CA SER A 84 -11.96 4.76 4.05
C SER A 84 -13.02 4.53 2.99
N ARG A 85 -12.60 4.15 1.78
CA ARG A 85 -13.51 3.83 0.67
C ARG A 85 -13.05 2.56 -0.02
N VAL A 86 -13.96 1.63 -0.21
CA VAL A 86 -13.77 0.52 -1.15
C VAL A 86 -14.04 1.08 -2.54
N LEU A 87 -13.05 1.01 -3.41
CA LEU A 87 -13.18 1.47 -4.79
C LEU A 87 -13.73 0.37 -5.69
N ASP A 88 -13.30 -0.86 -5.43
CA ASP A 88 -13.75 -2.04 -6.17
C ASP A 88 -13.41 -3.30 -5.35
N GLY A 89 -14.16 -4.39 -5.55
CA GLY A 89 -13.87 -5.65 -4.86
C GLY A 89 -14.94 -6.71 -5.02
N GLU A 90 -14.48 -7.95 -4.93
CA GLU A 90 -15.32 -9.15 -4.92
C GLU A 90 -14.85 -10.07 -3.79
N VAL A 91 -15.80 -10.61 -3.03
CA VAL A 91 -15.52 -11.40 -1.82
C VAL A 91 -14.69 -12.64 -2.16
N GLY A 92 -13.50 -12.73 -1.56
CA GLY A 92 -12.57 -13.84 -1.77
C GLY A 92 -11.67 -13.70 -2.99
N ASP A 93 -11.98 -12.80 -3.92
CA ASP A 93 -11.28 -12.66 -5.20
C ASP A 93 -10.26 -11.50 -5.17
N TYR A 94 -10.74 -10.30 -4.94
CA TYR A 94 -9.90 -9.11 -4.90
C TYR A 94 -10.55 -7.97 -4.15
N VAL A 95 -9.74 -6.98 -3.77
CA VAL A 95 -10.24 -5.72 -3.21
C VAL A 95 -9.25 -4.59 -3.49
N THR A 96 -9.79 -3.41 -3.75
CA THR A 96 -9.06 -2.15 -3.82
C THR A 96 -9.68 -1.16 -2.84
N ILE A 97 -8.90 -0.73 -1.87
CA ILE A 97 -9.32 0.20 -0.82
C ILE A 97 -8.42 1.42 -0.86
N VAL A 98 -9.01 2.60 -0.69
CA VAL A 98 -8.28 3.85 -0.47
C VAL A 98 -8.63 4.42 0.90
N ARG A 99 -7.61 4.96 1.59
CA ARG A 99 -7.76 5.54 2.92
C ARG A 99 -7.05 6.88 3.00
N ARG A 100 -7.66 7.85 3.67
CA ARG A 100 -7.07 9.14 3.98
C ARG A 100 -6.54 9.15 5.41
N ASP A 101 -5.30 9.57 5.57
CA ASP A 101 -4.72 9.78 6.89
C ASP A 101 -5.45 10.91 7.63
N ARG A 102 -5.73 10.72 8.93
CA ARG A 102 -6.37 11.74 9.79
C ARG A 102 -5.42 12.90 10.11
N ASN A 103 -4.12 12.60 10.18
CA ASN A 103 -3.11 13.54 10.67
C ASN A 103 -2.37 14.27 9.54
N SER A 104 -2.70 13.94 8.28
CA SER A 104 -2.13 14.58 7.10
C SER A 104 -3.15 14.66 5.96
N ARG A 105 -2.70 15.12 4.79
CA ARG A 105 -3.51 15.09 3.55
C ARG A 105 -3.15 13.89 2.66
N ASP A 106 -2.41 12.94 3.19
CA ASP A 106 -1.94 11.80 2.44
C ASP A 106 -3.06 10.78 2.21
N TRP A 107 -3.05 10.20 1.03
CA TRP A 107 -3.90 9.09 0.67
C TRP A 107 -3.08 7.83 0.48
N PHE A 108 -3.59 6.73 0.98
CA PHE A 108 -2.99 5.41 0.85
C PHE A 108 -3.97 4.50 0.13
N LEU A 109 -3.49 3.84 -0.92
CA LEU A 109 -4.27 2.87 -1.68
C LEU A 109 -3.61 1.50 -1.54
N GLY A 110 -4.40 0.50 -1.21
CA GLY A 110 -4.00 -0.91 -1.22
C GLY A 110 -4.92 -1.71 -2.13
N SER A 111 -4.33 -2.60 -2.92
CA SER A 111 -5.05 -3.55 -3.77
C SER A 111 -4.42 -4.92 -3.64
N ILE A 112 -5.24 -5.94 -3.41
CA ILE A 112 -4.83 -7.35 -3.35
C ILE A 112 -5.76 -8.22 -4.18
N THR A 113 -5.23 -9.34 -4.67
CA THR A 113 -6.00 -10.37 -5.39
C THR A 113 -5.84 -11.73 -4.72
N ASP A 114 -6.68 -12.69 -5.07
CA ASP A 114 -6.50 -14.11 -4.79
C ASP A 114 -5.27 -14.68 -5.53
N GLU A 115 -5.26 -15.96 -5.85
CA GLU A 115 -4.22 -16.66 -6.58
C GLU A 115 -4.15 -16.28 -8.06
N HIS A 116 -5.13 -15.51 -8.57
CA HIS A 116 -5.20 -15.09 -9.96
C HIS A 116 -4.75 -13.63 -10.12
N GLY A 117 -3.88 -13.38 -11.08
CA GLY A 117 -3.48 -12.01 -11.43
C GLY A 117 -4.59 -11.28 -12.16
N ARG A 118 -4.84 -10.02 -11.79
CA ARG A 118 -5.89 -9.17 -12.38
C ARG A 118 -5.36 -7.79 -12.72
N VAL A 119 -5.93 -7.17 -13.75
CA VAL A 119 -5.79 -5.74 -13.99
C VAL A 119 -6.94 -5.04 -13.32
N LEU A 120 -6.65 -4.25 -12.30
CA LEU A 120 -7.66 -3.52 -11.53
C LEU A 120 -7.54 -2.02 -11.84
N PRO A 121 -8.43 -1.47 -12.67
CA PRO A 121 -8.44 -0.04 -12.96
C PRO A 121 -8.80 0.74 -11.69
N VAL A 122 -8.07 1.82 -11.41
CA VAL A 122 -8.32 2.66 -10.25
C VAL A 122 -8.72 4.06 -10.69
N SER A 123 -9.94 4.45 -10.38
CA SER A 123 -10.36 5.84 -10.51
C SER A 123 -9.72 6.71 -9.43
N LEU A 124 -9.12 7.83 -9.82
CA LEU A 124 -8.52 8.80 -8.88
C LEU A 124 -9.52 9.89 -8.44
N GLY A 125 -10.81 9.69 -8.66
CA GLY A 125 -11.87 10.63 -8.28
C GLY A 125 -12.01 10.89 -6.77
N PHE A 126 -11.24 10.20 -5.93
CA PHE A 126 -11.15 10.48 -4.50
C PHE A 126 -10.16 11.61 -4.17
N LEU A 127 -9.28 11.98 -5.08
CA LEU A 127 -8.34 13.09 -4.91
C LEU A 127 -9.03 14.44 -5.10
N GLU A 128 -8.57 15.45 -4.38
CA GLU A 128 -9.11 16.80 -4.45
C GLU A 128 -8.83 17.43 -5.85
N PRO A 129 -9.85 17.93 -6.57
CA PRO A 129 -9.65 18.59 -7.84
C PRO A 129 -8.70 19.79 -7.73
N GLY A 130 -7.82 19.96 -8.73
CA GLY A 130 -6.87 21.07 -8.76
C GLY A 130 -5.66 20.94 -7.84
N VAL A 131 -5.59 19.91 -7.02
CA VAL A 131 -4.42 19.61 -6.17
C VAL A 131 -3.48 18.67 -6.91
N ARG A 132 -2.20 19.03 -6.97
CA ARG A 132 -1.17 18.10 -7.47
C ARG A 132 -0.79 17.11 -6.38
N TYR A 133 -0.75 15.85 -6.74
CA TYR A 133 -0.28 14.79 -5.88
C TYR A 133 0.99 14.15 -6.45
N ARG A 134 1.91 13.82 -5.57
CA ARG A 134 3.03 12.94 -5.89
C ARG A 134 2.65 11.53 -5.43
N ALA A 135 2.65 10.57 -6.34
CA ALA A 135 2.38 9.18 -6.01
C ALA A 135 3.70 8.41 -5.86
N GLU A 136 3.79 7.60 -4.82
CA GLU A 136 4.80 6.56 -4.68
C GLU A 136 4.10 5.22 -4.81
N ILE A 137 4.43 4.48 -5.86
CA ILE A 137 3.75 3.24 -6.21
C ILE A 137 4.70 2.08 -5.92
N TYR A 138 4.26 1.14 -5.10
CA TYR A 138 4.93 -0.14 -4.86
C TYR A 138 4.07 -1.22 -5.49
N ARG A 139 4.58 -1.88 -6.51
CA ARG A 139 3.86 -2.91 -7.25
C ARG A 139 4.70 -4.15 -7.46
N ASP A 140 4.04 -5.22 -7.77
CA ASP A 140 4.73 -6.42 -8.26
C ASP A 140 5.51 -6.10 -9.54
N GLY A 141 6.76 -6.55 -9.58
CA GLY A 141 7.63 -6.40 -10.74
C GLY A 141 7.26 -7.38 -11.84
N ASP A 142 7.89 -7.21 -13.01
CA ASP A 142 7.66 -8.08 -14.15
C ASP A 142 8.01 -9.55 -13.81
N GLY A 143 7.11 -10.47 -14.13
CA GLY A 143 7.25 -11.88 -13.80
C GLY A 143 7.11 -12.21 -12.31
N ALA A 144 6.68 -11.26 -11.47
CA ALA A 144 6.38 -11.53 -10.09
C ALA A 144 5.25 -12.57 -9.97
N ALA A 145 5.42 -13.49 -9.06
CA ALA A 145 4.40 -14.45 -8.66
C ALA A 145 4.82 -15.07 -7.33
N PHE A 146 3.86 -15.25 -6.42
CA PHE A 146 4.17 -15.75 -5.07
C PHE A 146 4.89 -17.12 -5.04
N ARG A 147 4.78 -17.93 -6.11
CA ARG A 147 5.44 -19.24 -6.21
C ARG A 147 6.80 -19.22 -6.90
N ARG A 148 7.11 -18.18 -7.68
CA ARG A 148 8.31 -18.18 -8.54
C ARG A 148 9.25 -17.02 -8.25
N ASN A 149 8.70 -15.80 -8.16
CA ASN A 149 9.49 -14.59 -7.98
C ASN A 149 8.77 -13.62 -7.03
N PRO A 150 8.59 -13.98 -5.74
CA PRO A 150 7.79 -13.21 -4.80
C PRO A 150 8.45 -11.91 -4.34
N PHE A 151 9.77 -11.77 -4.53
CA PHE A 151 10.55 -10.61 -4.11
C PHE A 151 10.64 -9.50 -5.17
N ALA A 152 10.13 -9.75 -6.39
CA ALA A 152 10.12 -8.73 -7.43
C ALA A 152 9.12 -7.63 -7.08
N VAL A 153 9.63 -6.53 -6.56
CA VAL A 153 8.86 -5.31 -6.29
C VAL A 153 9.47 -4.16 -7.09
N GLN A 154 8.63 -3.33 -7.65
CA GLN A 154 9.04 -2.10 -8.33
C GLN A 154 8.46 -0.91 -7.59
N ARG A 155 9.30 0.12 -7.36
CA ARG A 155 8.91 1.41 -6.82
C ARG A 155 8.94 2.46 -7.92
N GLU A 156 7.82 3.09 -8.17
CA GLU A 156 7.69 4.12 -9.20
C GLU A 156 7.19 5.42 -8.56
N PRO A 157 8.01 6.47 -8.52
CA PRO A 157 7.51 7.81 -8.22
C PRO A 157 6.79 8.38 -9.45
N ARG A 158 5.60 8.92 -9.27
CA ARG A 158 4.85 9.65 -10.31
C ARG A 158 4.38 10.99 -9.80
N GLU A 159 4.51 12.03 -10.61
CA GLU A 159 4.02 13.37 -10.31
C GLU A 159 2.81 13.71 -11.20
N GLY A 160 1.82 14.38 -10.59
CA GLY A 160 0.65 14.91 -11.27
C GLY A 160 -0.61 14.02 -11.15
N PRO A 161 -1.78 14.62 -11.38
CA PRO A 161 -2.98 13.87 -11.62
C PRO A 161 -2.88 13.32 -13.05
N SER A 162 -2.50 12.06 -13.24
CA SER A 162 -2.80 11.38 -14.49
C SER A 162 -4.01 10.48 -14.23
N PRO A 163 -5.21 10.93 -14.58
CA PRO A 163 -6.40 10.09 -14.50
C PRO A 163 -6.33 8.89 -15.45
N ASP A 164 -5.40 8.93 -16.43
CA ASP A 164 -5.39 8.03 -17.58
C ASP A 164 -4.34 6.92 -17.54
N ALA A 165 -3.50 6.87 -16.52
CA ALA A 165 -2.56 5.75 -16.39
C ALA A 165 -3.22 4.60 -15.61
N PRO A 166 -3.54 3.47 -16.27
CA PRO A 166 -4.05 2.31 -15.55
C PRO A 166 -3.02 1.89 -14.48
N PRO A 167 -3.47 1.52 -13.28
CA PRO A 167 -2.58 0.92 -12.30
C PRO A 167 -2.02 -0.38 -12.89
N PRO A 168 -0.77 -0.71 -12.58
CA PRO A 168 -0.21 -1.99 -12.96
C PRO A 168 -1.05 -3.13 -12.36
N ALA A 169 -1.17 -4.21 -13.10
CA ALA A 169 -1.85 -5.40 -12.63
C ALA A 169 -1.10 -6.03 -11.45
N PRO A 170 -1.75 -6.36 -10.34
CA PRO A 170 -1.19 -7.25 -9.34
C PRO A 170 -0.89 -8.62 -9.93
N ALA A 171 0.26 -9.18 -9.57
CA ALA A 171 0.61 -10.56 -9.92
C ALA A 171 -0.29 -11.58 -9.19
N PRO A 172 -0.35 -12.84 -9.63
CA PRO A 172 -1.03 -13.89 -8.90
C PRO A 172 -0.59 -13.98 -7.44
N GLY A 173 -1.53 -13.87 -6.48
CA GLY A 173 -1.26 -13.75 -5.06
C GLY A 173 -0.53 -12.48 -4.66
N GLY A 174 -0.47 -11.50 -5.56
CA GLY A 174 0.24 -10.25 -5.40
C GLY A 174 -0.62 -9.09 -4.90
N GLY A 175 -0.03 -7.92 -4.86
CA GLY A 175 -0.67 -6.72 -4.37
C GLY A 175 -0.05 -5.45 -4.94
N HIS A 176 -0.66 -4.35 -4.57
CA HIS A 176 -0.25 -3.02 -4.95
C HIS A 176 -0.51 -2.07 -3.77
N ALA A 177 0.50 -1.34 -3.37
CA ALA A 177 0.39 -0.29 -2.37
C ALA A 177 0.79 1.05 -2.98
N ARG A 178 0.07 2.10 -2.62
CA ARG A 178 0.34 3.45 -3.11
C ARG A 178 0.16 4.47 -1.99
N ARG A 179 1.11 5.39 -1.88
CA ARG A 179 1.00 6.63 -1.11
C ARG A 179 0.89 7.82 -2.05
N SER A 180 0.01 8.76 -1.77
CA SER A 180 -0.17 9.99 -2.55
C SER A 180 -0.14 11.20 -1.61
N PRO A 181 1.05 11.65 -1.16
CA PRO A 181 1.18 12.89 -0.41
C PRO A 181 0.94 14.10 -1.32
N PRO A 182 0.35 15.19 -0.81
CA PRO A 182 0.36 16.46 -1.51
C PRO A 182 1.79 16.98 -1.67
N PRO A 183 2.05 17.87 -2.66
CA PRO A 183 3.37 18.48 -2.79
C PRO A 183 3.71 19.21 -1.50
N ARG A 184 4.90 18.95 -0.95
CA ARG A 184 5.42 19.72 0.18
C ARG A 184 5.58 21.16 -0.29
N LEU A 185 4.83 22.08 0.28
CA LEU A 185 5.10 23.51 0.21
C LEU A 185 6.46 23.71 0.87
N HIS A 186 7.52 23.86 0.09
CA HIS A 186 8.73 24.45 0.58
C HIS A 186 8.39 25.89 0.95
N ALA A 187 8.15 26.16 2.22
CA ALA A 187 8.20 27.51 2.75
C ALA A 187 9.64 28.00 2.53
N ARG A 188 9.84 28.75 1.44
CA ARG A 188 11.03 29.61 1.34
C ARG A 188 10.95 30.54 2.54
N ARG A 189 11.83 30.34 3.51
CA ARG A 189 12.19 31.40 4.43
C ARG A 189 12.72 32.55 3.56
N GLN A 190 11.89 33.57 3.34
CA GLN A 190 12.38 34.85 2.92
C GLN A 190 13.23 35.35 4.07
N SER A 191 14.55 35.31 3.89
CA SER A 191 15.48 36.01 4.71
C SER A 191 15.15 37.50 4.57
N LEU A 192 14.67 38.10 5.66
CA LEU A 192 14.60 39.54 5.80
C LEU A 192 16.03 40.07 5.60
N PRO A 193 16.23 41.15 4.81
CA PRO A 193 17.54 41.78 4.70
C PRO A 193 17.92 42.38 6.05
N PRO A 194 19.20 42.31 6.46
CA PRO A 194 19.68 43.00 7.65
C PRO A 194 19.79 44.50 7.37
N GLY A 195 19.17 45.31 8.22
CA GLY A 195 19.51 46.73 8.37
C GLY A 195 18.43 47.69 7.93
N ALA A 196 17.74 48.22 8.90
CA ALA A 196 17.43 49.66 9.01
C ALA A 196 17.33 49.96 10.50
N ALA A 197 18.34 50.58 11.00
CA ALA A 197 18.37 51.22 12.31
C ALA A 197 17.42 52.43 12.33
#